data_5927a6b0789774425e994ec2f2d5ecd6
#
_entry.id   5927a6b0789774425e994ec2f2d5ecd6
#
_cell.length_a   1.000
_cell.length_b   1.000
_cell.length_c   1.000
_cell.angle_alpha   90.00
_cell.angle_beta   90.00
_cell.angle_gamma   90.00
#
_symmetry.space_group_name_H-M   'P 1'
#
loop_
_entity.id
_entity.type
_entity.pdbx_description
1 polymer ?
#
loop_
_entity_poly.entity_id
_entity_poly.type
_entity_poly.pdbx_seq_one_letter_code
_entity_poly.pdbx_strand_id
1 'polypeptide(L)'
;MKMKPHQLVSFSWFLLFFLFHGSRAQPRTTGYTCRANQTTYPCQTYIFYQATSPNFLDLASIGDLFHVSRLMISQPSNISSPSSPLIPHQSLFIPITCSCNSINATFGSLSAATITYPIKEGDTFYLVSTGDFQNLTTYESVEVFNPSSVPTRLRVGDEIVFPVFCKCPNETQAQTGVNYLVSYVFQPYDNLSSVASRFGVQTQDLNNINGNEIRPFDTIFIPVNQLPILSQPEPPPEASLGKTERKGTIVGLATGLGICGVLLIVLLGVLLHRDVFPSKRDIGRVEDNDKLLSNRTVMEMKGIEVNLMADVSDCLDKYKVFNIEELREATDCFDESCLIQGSVYKGSFNGGIYAIKKMKWNACEELKILQKVNHGNLVKLEGFCIDPEDANCYLVYEFIENGCLYSWLHQNNTGKLSWKTRLRIAMDVANGLQYIHEHTSPKVVHKDIKSSNILLDNNLRAKIANFGLAKSGCNAITVHIVGTQGYIAPEYVSDGLVSTKMDVFSFGVVLLELVSGREAIDEEGKLLWASINGFLDGNETEKVEIVKGLMDRRLVEESCSMESVMNVLVVATACLNKDPARRPRMGDVVYALSKNYDLCFDVLEDGLSAPPLLAR
;
A
#
# COMPACT_ATOMS: atom_id res chain seq x y z
N MET A 1 16.54 -14.21 63.34
CA MET A 1 15.18 -14.72 63.08
C MET A 1 15.17 -15.25 61.64
N LYS A 2 15.31 -16.55 61.41
CA LYS A 2 15.39 -17.18 60.09
C LYS A 2 13.99 -17.40 59.57
N MET A 3 13.61 -16.71 58.53
CA MET A 3 12.33 -16.93 57.80
C MET A 3 12.37 -18.29 57.10
N LYS A 4 11.30 -19.04 57.20
CA LYS A 4 11.15 -20.36 56.57
C LYS A 4 11.00 -20.22 55.05
N PRO A 5 11.56 -21.13 54.23
CA PRO A 5 11.61 -21.01 52.76
C PRO A 5 10.25 -20.92 52.05
N HIS A 6 9.16 -21.34 52.71
CA HIS A 6 7.79 -21.23 52.15
C HIS A 6 7.23 -19.80 52.09
N GLN A 7 7.75 -18.84 52.86
CA GLN A 7 7.30 -17.45 52.80
C GLN A 7 7.99 -16.65 51.69
N LEU A 8 9.21 -17.05 51.30
CA LEU A 8 9.92 -16.42 50.16
C LEU A 8 9.31 -16.79 48.82
N VAL A 9 8.81 -18.02 48.66
CA VAL A 9 8.14 -18.46 47.40
C VAL A 9 6.79 -17.75 47.23
N SER A 10 6.01 -17.55 48.32
CA SER A 10 4.75 -16.84 48.25
C SER A 10 4.91 -15.34 47.91
N PHE A 11 5.97 -14.70 48.40
CA PHE A 11 6.25 -13.29 48.11
C PHE A 11 6.76 -13.10 46.68
N SER A 12 7.53 -14.06 46.15
CA SER A 12 8.00 -14.07 44.75
C SER A 12 6.86 -14.27 43.76
N TRP A 13 5.88 -15.11 44.08
CA TRP A 13 4.67 -15.29 43.28
C TRP A 13 3.74 -14.06 43.31
N PHE A 14 3.68 -13.35 44.46
CA PHE A 14 2.90 -12.11 44.58
C PHE A 14 3.54 -10.96 43.78
N LEU A 15 4.89 -10.86 43.75
CA LEU A 15 5.61 -9.88 42.94
C LEU A 15 5.53 -10.21 41.45
N LEU A 16 5.58 -11.49 41.06
CA LEU A 16 5.37 -11.94 39.68
C LEU A 16 3.92 -11.69 39.23
N PHE A 17 2.93 -11.86 40.12
CA PHE A 17 1.53 -11.58 39.78
C PHE A 17 1.25 -10.09 39.56
N PHE A 18 1.99 -9.19 40.21
CA PHE A 18 1.91 -7.74 39.95
C PHE A 18 2.70 -7.32 38.71
N LEU A 19 3.70 -8.09 38.27
CA LEU A 19 4.45 -7.84 37.05
C LEU A 19 3.73 -8.36 35.79
N PHE A 20 2.79 -9.31 35.93
CA PHE A 20 1.98 -9.86 34.83
C PHE A 20 0.54 -9.30 34.75
N HIS A 21 0.14 -8.40 35.64
CA HIS A 21 -0.99 -7.53 35.33
C HIS A 21 -0.48 -6.51 34.32
N GLY A 22 -0.55 -6.93 33.05
CA GLY A 22 -0.18 -6.13 31.91
C GLY A 22 -0.68 -4.71 32.11
N SER A 23 0.23 -3.78 32.07
CA SER A 23 -0.09 -2.39 31.82
C SER A 23 -0.87 -2.39 30.49
N ARG A 24 -2.20 -2.50 30.56
CA ARG A 24 -3.06 -1.98 29.50
C ARG A 24 -2.61 -0.54 29.39
N ALA A 25 -1.93 -0.22 28.30
CA ALA A 25 -1.59 1.15 27.98
C ALA A 25 -2.91 1.92 28.12
N GLN A 26 -2.98 2.82 29.12
CA GLN A 26 -4.17 3.66 29.26
C GLN A 26 -4.31 4.43 27.95
N PRO A 27 -5.52 4.49 27.38
CA PRO A 27 -5.73 5.28 26.17
C PRO A 27 -5.11 6.66 26.39
N ARG A 28 -4.37 7.17 25.39
CA ARG A 28 -3.72 8.49 25.49
C ARG A 28 -4.76 9.60 25.45
N THR A 29 -5.55 9.72 26.52
CA THR A 29 -6.54 10.79 26.74
C THR A 29 -6.00 11.88 27.66
N THR A 30 -4.78 11.71 28.17
CA THR A 30 -4.08 12.68 29.03
C THR A 30 -3.87 14.00 28.28
N GLY A 31 -4.39 15.08 28.86
CA GLY A 31 -4.33 16.43 28.26
C GLY A 31 -5.61 16.89 27.57
N TYR A 32 -6.55 15.99 27.31
CA TYR A 32 -7.82 16.29 26.61
C TYR A 32 -9.03 16.23 27.55
N THR A 33 -8.83 16.15 28.86
CA THR A 33 -9.91 16.13 29.85
C THR A 33 -10.53 17.53 29.99
N CYS A 34 -11.86 17.56 30.14
CA CYS A 34 -12.64 18.76 30.41
C CYS A 34 -13.60 18.55 31.55
N ARG A 35 -14.21 19.65 32.07
CA ARG A 35 -15.28 19.58 33.06
C ARG A 35 -16.62 19.95 32.40
N ALA A 36 -17.63 19.13 32.56
CA ALA A 36 -18.95 19.33 31.96
C ALA A 36 -19.61 20.70 32.31
N ASN A 37 -19.22 21.31 33.43
CA ASN A 37 -19.77 22.59 33.91
C ASN A 37 -18.92 23.81 33.47
N GLN A 38 -17.96 23.66 32.57
CA GLN A 38 -17.21 24.80 32.02
C GLN A 38 -18.08 25.59 31.05
N THR A 39 -18.29 26.88 31.34
CA THR A 39 -19.07 27.82 30.52
C THR A 39 -18.46 28.07 29.12
N THR A 40 -17.21 27.64 28.90
CA THR A 40 -16.48 27.82 27.66
C THR A 40 -16.80 26.77 26.58
N TYR A 41 -17.54 25.71 26.92
CA TYR A 41 -17.98 24.69 25.96
C TYR A 41 -19.49 24.79 25.70
N PRO A 42 -19.94 24.52 24.43
CA PRO A 42 -19.15 24.30 23.22
C PRO A 42 -18.54 25.58 22.66
N CYS A 43 -17.44 25.46 21.89
CA CYS A 43 -16.85 26.58 21.18
C CYS A 43 -16.53 26.23 19.72
N GLN A 44 -16.46 27.25 18.88
CA GLN A 44 -15.92 27.10 17.52
C GLN A 44 -14.39 27.23 17.58
N THR A 45 -13.69 26.30 16.96
CA THR A 45 -12.24 26.33 16.81
C THR A 45 -11.83 25.72 15.47
N TYR A 46 -10.54 25.54 15.23
CA TYR A 46 -10.02 25.03 13.97
C TYR A 46 -9.04 23.90 14.22
N ILE A 47 -8.97 22.99 13.28
CA ILE A 47 -7.89 22.02 13.15
C ILE A 47 -6.99 22.41 11.99
N PHE A 48 -5.70 22.19 12.13
CA PHE A 48 -4.75 22.24 11.04
C PHE A 48 -4.76 20.90 10.31
N TYR A 49 -4.98 20.92 9.01
CA TYR A 49 -5.04 19.74 8.17
C TYR A 49 -4.22 19.95 6.89
N GLN A 50 -3.62 18.90 6.36
CA GLN A 50 -2.86 18.97 5.12
C GLN A 50 -3.55 18.14 4.03
N ALA A 51 -3.66 18.72 2.83
CA ALA A 51 -4.16 17.97 1.67
C ALA A 51 -3.24 16.79 1.37
N THR A 52 -3.79 15.59 1.25
CA THR A 52 -3.03 14.35 1.04
C THR A 52 -3.50 13.61 -0.21
N SER A 53 -2.53 13.17 -1.00
CA SER A 53 -2.78 12.30 -2.16
C SER A 53 -2.99 10.84 -1.70
N PRO A 54 -3.87 10.08 -2.34
CA PRO A 54 -4.70 10.45 -3.50
C PRO A 54 -6.08 11.00 -3.15
N ASN A 55 -6.57 10.81 -1.90
CA ASN A 55 -8.00 10.91 -1.58
C ASN A 55 -8.46 12.31 -1.17
N PHE A 56 -7.55 13.19 -0.72
CA PHE A 56 -7.88 14.49 -0.12
C PHE A 56 -7.13 15.63 -0.84
N LEU A 57 -7.28 15.70 -2.18
CA LEU A 57 -6.74 16.77 -3.04
C LEU A 57 -7.81 17.74 -3.54
N ASP A 58 -8.99 17.73 -2.92
CA ASP A 58 -10.06 18.70 -3.15
C ASP A 58 -10.81 19.00 -1.86
N LEU A 59 -11.42 20.19 -1.81
CA LEU A 59 -12.18 20.61 -0.63
C LEU A 59 -13.51 19.87 -0.44
N ALA A 60 -13.98 19.11 -1.43
CA ALA A 60 -15.19 18.33 -1.28
C ALA A 60 -14.95 17.10 -0.42
N SER A 61 -13.95 16.28 -0.80
CA SER A 61 -13.61 15.07 -0.06
C SER A 61 -13.21 15.37 1.40
N ILE A 62 -12.51 16.49 1.63
CA ILE A 62 -12.17 16.95 2.98
C ILE A 62 -13.42 17.48 3.71
N GLY A 63 -14.28 18.22 3.02
CA GLY A 63 -15.54 18.70 3.57
C GLY A 63 -16.48 17.58 3.97
N ASP A 64 -16.57 16.53 3.16
CA ASP A 64 -17.34 15.32 3.44
C ASP A 64 -16.79 14.57 4.67
N LEU A 65 -15.46 14.49 4.83
CA LEU A 65 -14.83 13.84 5.99
C LEU A 65 -15.17 14.57 7.31
N PHE A 66 -15.16 15.90 7.31
CA PHE A 66 -15.38 16.70 8.52
C PHE A 66 -16.81 17.26 8.64
N HIS A 67 -17.71 16.92 7.73
CA HIS A 67 -19.09 17.43 7.63
C HIS A 67 -19.17 18.95 7.57
N VAL A 68 -18.27 19.58 6.83
CA VAL A 68 -18.23 21.04 6.62
C VAL A 68 -18.25 21.41 5.15
N SER A 69 -18.84 22.55 4.81
CA SER A 69 -18.89 22.97 3.41
C SER A 69 -17.51 23.43 2.92
N ARG A 70 -17.27 23.27 1.60
CA ARG A 70 -16.03 23.74 0.94
C ARG A 70 -15.72 25.21 1.22
N LEU A 71 -16.77 26.04 1.31
CA LEU A 71 -16.65 27.47 1.58
C LEU A 71 -16.10 27.71 3.01
N MET A 72 -16.55 26.92 3.97
CA MET A 72 -16.09 27.02 5.35
C MET A 72 -14.62 26.61 5.53
N ILE A 73 -14.06 25.83 4.61
CA ILE A 73 -12.63 25.49 4.58
C ILE A 73 -11.85 26.50 3.76
N SER A 74 -12.35 26.90 2.59
CA SER A 74 -11.60 27.77 1.66
C SER A 74 -11.34 29.17 2.23
N GLN A 75 -12.33 29.78 2.90
CA GLN A 75 -12.20 31.11 3.47
C GLN A 75 -11.08 31.21 4.54
N PRO A 76 -11.07 30.41 5.63
CA PRO A 76 -10.03 30.49 6.64
C PRO A 76 -8.66 30.00 6.13
N SER A 77 -8.63 29.19 5.08
CA SER A 77 -7.40 28.67 4.45
C SER A 77 -6.84 29.57 3.34
N ASN A 78 -7.46 30.72 3.08
CA ASN A 78 -7.08 31.67 2.03
C ASN A 78 -7.00 31.04 0.63
N ILE A 79 -7.98 30.19 0.30
CA ILE A 79 -8.12 29.56 -1.01
C ILE A 79 -9.12 30.36 -1.85
N SER A 80 -8.66 30.85 -3.00
CA SER A 80 -9.42 31.76 -3.86
C SER A 80 -10.69 31.15 -4.45
N SER A 81 -10.69 29.85 -4.71
CA SER A 81 -11.88 29.14 -5.24
C SER A 81 -12.14 27.83 -4.51
N PRO A 82 -13.35 27.60 -3.98
CA PRO A 82 -13.73 26.35 -3.32
C PRO A 82 -13.69 25.10 -4.20
N SER A 83 -13.60 25.29 -5.51
CA SER A 83 -13.57 24.22 -6.51
C SER A 83 -12.16 23.98 -7.08
N SER A 84 -11.16 24.73 -6.64
CA SER A 84 -9.78 24.54 -7.10
C SER A 84 -9.20 23.22 -6.55
N PRO A 85 -8.47 22.45 -7.37
CA PRO A 85 -7.73 21.30 -6.88
C PRO A 85 -6.65 21.77 -5.90
N LEU A 86 -6.40 20.96 -4.88
CA LEU A 86 -5.38 21.22 -3.87
C LEU A 86 -4.05 20.60 -4.30
N ILE A 87 -2.96 21.22 -3.84
CA ILE A 87 -1.61 20.68 -4.00
C ILE A 87 -1.32 19.76 -2.82
N PRO A 88 -0.65 18.61 -2.99
CA PRO A 88 -0.20 17.79 -1.87
C PRO A 88 0.55 18.60 -0.81
N HIS A 89 0.26 18.37 0.46
CA HIS A 89 0.76 19.12 1.62
C HIS A 89 0.27 20.59 1.71
N GLN A 90 -0.73 20.97 0.92
CA GLN A 90 -1.37 22.27 1.08
C GLN A 90 -2.03 22.37 2.45
N SER A 91 -1.72 23.44 3.18
CA SER A 91 -2.16 23.67 4.56
C SER A 91 -3.57 24.25 4.60
N LEU A 92 -4.43 23.66 5.44
CA LEU A 92 -5.84 24.03 5.57
C LEU A 92 -6.22 24.24 7.02
N PHE A 93 -7.16 25.17 7.26
CA PHE A 93 -7.87 25.32 8.50
C PHE A 93 -9.31 24.82 8.35
N ILE A 94 -9.66 23.77 9.10
CA ILE A 94 -10.98 23.17 9.08
C ILE A 94 -11.71 23.59 10.34
N PRO A 95 -12.86 24.28 10.25
CA PRO A 95 -13.64 24.66 11.40
C PRO A 95 -14.32 23.46 12.02
N ILE A 96 -14.27 23.36 13.35
CA ILE A 96 -14.96 22.32 14.14
C ILE A 96 -15.64 22.92 15.36
N THR A 97 -16.69 22.24 15.83
CA THR A 97 -17.34 22.55 17.10
C THR A 97 -16.76 21.67 18.20
N CYS A 98 -16.00 22.26 19.10
CA CYS A 98 -15.37 21.57 20.20
C CYS A 98 -16.34 21.46 21.39
N SER A 99 -16.61 20.26 21.85
CA SER A 99 -17.53 19.96 22.94
C SER A 99 -16.86 19.17 24.07
N CYS A 100 -17.38 19.31 25.29
CA CYS A 100 -16.96 18.49 26.43
C CYS A 100 -17.88 17.27 26.52
N ASN A 101 -17.40 16.12 26.06
CA ASN A 101 -18.18 14.90 25.92
C ASN A 101 -18.04 14.03 27.18
N SER A 102 -19.13 13.70 27.84
CA SER A 102 -19.12 12.77 28.96
C SER A 102 -19.09 11.34 28.42
N ILE A 103 -18.09 10.56 28.81
CA ILE A 103 -17.87 9.21 28.28
C ILE A 103 -18.42 8.17 29.28
N ASN A 104 -17.73 7.99 30.40
CA ASN A 104 -18.14 7.10 31.49
C ASN A 104 -17.41 7.46 32.81
N ALA A 105 -17.70 6.73 33.88
CA ALA A 105 -17.08 6.97 35.20
C ALA A 105 -15.56 6.75 35.23
N THR A 106 -15.03 5.94 34.31
CA THR A 106 -13.60 5.59 34.25
C THR A 106 -12.78 6.65 33.50
N PHE A 107 -13.31 7.17 32.38
CA PHE A 107 -12.60 8.12 31.53
C PHE A 107 -13.02 9.58 31.75
N GLY A 108 -14.11 9.80 32.48
CA GLY A 108 -14.64 11.13 32.77
C GLY A 108 -15.19 11.83 31.53
N SER A 109 -14.85 13.11 31.35
CA SER A 109 -15.26 13.89 30.18
C SER A 109 -14.05 14.30 29.35
N LEU A 110 -14.17 14.17 28.01
CA LEU A 110 -13.13 14.46 27.02
C LEU A 110 -13.55 15.61 26.10
N SER A 111 -12.60 16.49 25.83
CA SER A 111 -12.75 17.63 24.93
C SER A 111 -12.44 17.21 23.49
N ALA A 112 -13.48 17.07 22.68
CA ALA A 112 -13.36 16.65 21.29
C ALA A 112 -14.54 17.15 20.44
N ALA A 113 -14.30 17.32 19.16
CA ALA A 113 -15.34 17.35 18.14
C ALA A 113 -15.64 15.91 17.70
N THR A 114 -16.90 15.50 17.70
CA THR A 114 -17.33 14.15 17.31
C THR A 114 -17.68 14.15 15.83
N ILE A 115 -16.93 13.37 15.06
CA ILE A 115 -17.16 13.18 13.61
C ILE A 115 -17.69 11.76 13.39
N THR A 116 -18.86 11.63 12.81
CA THR A 116 -19.42 10.33 12.44
C THR A 116 -18.85 9.92 11.08
N TYR A 117 -18.23 8.75 11.01
CA TYR A 117 -17.57 8.24 9.83
C TYR A 117 -18.16 6.88 9.43
N PRO A 118 -18.68 6.72 8.20
CA PRO A 118 -19.13 5.43 7.72
C PRO A 118 -17.92 4.56 7.34
N ILE A 119 -17.80 3.41 7.97
CA ILE A 119 -16.72 2.45 7.72
C ILE A 119 -16.76 1.98 6.26
N LYS A 120 -15.62 2.05 5.59
CA LYS A 120 -15.39 1.56 4.24
C LYS A 120 -14.68 0.21 4.27
N GLU A 121 -14.64 -0.48 3.14
CA GLU A 121 -13.92 -1.74 3.02
C GLU A 121 -12.42 -1.57 3.29
N GLY A 122 -11.90 -2.38 4.23
CA GLY A 122 -10.50 -2.31 4.66
C GLY A 122 -10.20 -1.32 5.78
N ASP A 123 -11.20 -0.54 6.23
CA ASP A 123 -11.02 0.40 7.32
C ASP A 123 -10.84 -0.31 8.67
N THR A 124 -9.99 0.27 9.49
CA THR A 124 -9.85 -0.04 10.91
C THR A 124 -9.81 1.27 11.69
N PHE A 125 -10.11 1.25 12.99
CA PHE A 125 -10.00 2.45 13.82
C PHE A 125 -8.61 3.10 13.71
N TYR A 126 -7.57 2.28 13.63
CA TYR A 126 -6.20 2.74 13.47
C TYR A 126 -5.96 3.42 12.11
N LEU A 127 -6.35 2.78 11.01
CA LEU A 127 -6.12 3.30 9.67
C LEU A 127 -6.85 4.61 9.42
N VAL A 128 -8.11 4.71 9.83
CA VAL A 128 -8.89 5.95 9.70
C VAL A 128 -8.33 7.05 10.60
N SER A 129 -7.93 6.73 11.85
CA SER A 129 -7.33 7.72 12.76
C SER A 129 -6.01 8.29 12.25
N THR A 130 -5.13 7.44 11.71
CA THR A 130 -3.78 7.84 11.27
C THR A 130 -3.77 8.39 9.85
N GLY A 131 -4.64 7.89 8.97
CA GLY A 131 -4.74 8.28 7.57
C GLY A 131 -5.68 9.46 7.36
N ASP A 132 -6.99 9.19 7.39
CA ASP A 132 -8.01 10.18 7.07
C ASP A 132 -8.00 11.35 8.06
N PHE A 133 -7.85 11.06 9.36
CA PHE A 133 -7.77 12.08 10.40
C PHE A 133 -6.33 12.52 10.76
N GLN A 134 -5.29 12.01 10.09
CA GLN A 134 -3.89 12.45 10.24
C GLN A 134 -3.40 12.54 11.71
N ASN A 135 -3.77 11.57 12.55
CA ASN A 135 -3.52 11.52 14.00
C ASN A 135 -4.18 12.66 14.82
N LEU A 136 -5.18 13.36 14.29
CA LEU A 136 -6.03 14.29 15.06
C LEU A 136 -6.91 13.57 16.10
N THR A 137 -6.94 12.26 16.03
CA THR A 137 -7.57 11.32 16.97
C THR A 137 -6.69 10.09 17.13
N THR A 138 -6.92 9.26 18.12
CA THR A 138 -6.22 7.98 18.28
C THR A 138 -7.23 6.83 18.24
N TYR A 139 -6.80 5.64 17.79
CA TYR A 139 -7.69 4.47 17.73
C TYR A 139 -8.23 4.08 19.12
N GLU A 140 -7.43 4.25 20.18
CA GLU A 140 -7.85 4.01 21.56
C GLU A 140 -8.97 4.97 21.98
N SER A 141 -8.92 6.22 21.52
CA SER A 141 -9.99 7.19 21.79
C SER A 141 -11.26 6.85 21.02
N VAL A 142 -11.12 6.32 19.79
CA VAL A 142 -12.26 5.82 19.01
C VAL A 142 -12.94 4.65 19.74
N GLU A 143 -12.18 3.70 20.29
CA GLU A 143 -12.73 2.61 21.11
C GLU A 143 -13.50 3.13 22.32
N VAL A 144 -12.98 4.14 23.00
CA VAL A 144 -13.62 4.76 24.18
C VAL A 144 -14.95 5.42 23.81
N PHE A 145 -15.06 6.06 22.64
CA PHE A 145 -16.28 6.70 22.15
C PHE A 145 -17.29 5.71 21.54
N ASN A 146 -16.86 4.49 21.17
CA ASN A 146 -17.70 3.47 20.55
C ASN A 146 -17.65 2.14 21.33
N PRO A 147 -18.09 2.10 22.60
CA PRO A 147 -17.91 0.92 23.47
C PRO A 147 -18.72 -0.31 23.01
N SER A 148 -19.71 -0.13 22.15
CA SER A 148 -20.50 -1.21 21.54
C SER A 148 -19.89 -1.80 20.28
N SER A 149 -18.90 -1.15 19.68
CA SER A 149 -18.27 -1.55 18.42
C SER A 149 -16.99 -2.34 18.69
N VAL A 150 -16.88 -3.53 18.10
CA VAL A 150 -15.70 -4.37 18.25
C VAL A 150 -14.76 -4.08 17.08
N PRO A 151 -13.52 -3.57 17.31
CA PRO A 151 -12.61 -3.15 16.24
C PRO A 151 -12.29 -4.21 15.18
N THR A 152 -12.37 -5.50 15.56
CA THR A 152 -12.11 -6.64 14.66
C THR A 152 -13.35 -7.15 13.93
N ARG A 153 -14.53 -6.53 14.12
CA ARG A 153 -15.80 -6.96 13.52
C ARG A 153 -16.57 -5.81 12.88
N LEU A 154 -15.86 -4.80 12.40
CA LEU A 154 -16.45 -3.67 11.69
C LEU A 154 -17.06 -4.15 10.35
N ARG A 155 -18.25 -3.64 10.03
CA ARG A 155 -18.92 -3.88 8.75
C ARG A 155 -18.90 -2.61 7.92
N VAL A 156 -18.81 -2.75 6.62
CA VAL A 156 -18.96 -1.62 5.70
C VAL A 156 -20.31 -0.94 5.92
N GLY A 157 -20.28 0.37 6.15
CA GLY A 157 -21.46 1.17 6.47
C GLY A 157 -21.75 1.34 7.96
N ASP A 158 -21.02 0.68 8.86
CA ASP A 158 -21.13 0.97 10.31
C ASP A 158 -20.74 2.43 10.56
N GLU A 159 -21.58 3.17 11.27
CA GLU A 159 -21.30 4.55 11.67
C GLU A 159 -20.48 4.57 12.94
N ILE A 160 -19.24 5.03 12.85
CA ILE A 160 -18.29 5.11 13.97
C ILE A 160 -17.98 6.57 14.29
N VAL A 161 -18.02 6.91 15.57
CA VAL A 161 -17.67 8.25 16.04
C VAL A 161 -16.15 8.37 16.23
N PHE A 162 -15.53 9.26 15.48
CA PHE A 162 -14.11 9.63 15.62
C PHE A 162 -14.00 10.94 16.40
N PRO A 163 -13.46 10.90 17.64
CA PRO A 163 -13.27 12.12 18.44
C PRO A 163 -12.02 12.86 18.00
N VAL A 164 -12.19 13.98 17.32
CA VAL A 164 -11.09 14.87 16.94
C VAL A 164 -10.75 15.77 18.13
N PHE A 165 -9.53 15.65 18.66
CA PHE A 165 -9.12 16.39 19.85
C PHE A 165 -9.09 17.89 19.62
N CYS A 166 -9.73 18.63 20.51
CA CYS A 166 -9.79 20.08 20.46
C CYS A 166 -9.89 20.65 21.89
N LYS A 167 -9.73 21.97 22.02
CA LYS A 167 -9.83 22.64 23.29
C LYS A 167 -10.42 24.05 23.10
N CYS A 168 -11.25 24.47 24.06
CA CYS A 168 -11.76 25.83 24.09
C CYS A 168 -10.86 26.73 24.94
N PRO A 169 -10.63 28.00 24.56
CA PRO A 169 -9.95 28.96 25.41
C PRO A 169 -10.66 29.13 26.76
N ASN A 170 -9.91 29.19 27.84
CA ASN A 170 -10.46 29.52 29.14
C ASN A 170 -10.72 31.04 29.27
N GLU A 171 -11.41 31.46 30.34
CA GLU A 171 -11.77 32.87 30.53
C GLU A 171 -10.56 33.79 30.57
N THR A 172 -9.44 33.37 31.18
CA THR A 172 -8.21 34.15 31.25
C THR A 172 -7.54 34.25 29.87
N GLN A 173 -7.53 33.20 29.09
CA GLN A 173 -7.01 33.22 27.71
C GLN A 173 -7.86 34.09 26.80
N ALA A 174 -9.19 34.02 26.91
CA ALA A 174 -10.08 34.89 26.16
C ALA A 174 -9.88 36.39 26.51
N GLN A 175 -9.66 36.71 27.79
CA GLN A 175 -9.34 38.08 28.24
C GLN A 175 -7.98 38.60 27.73
N THR A 176 -7.02 37.70 27.48
CA THR A 176 -5.73 38.02 26.87
C THR A 176 -5.74 38.04 25.35
N GLY A 177 -6.91 37.87 24.72
CA GLY A 177 -7.09 37.98 23.28
C GLY A 177 -6.95 36.66 22.51
N VAL A 178 -6.88 35.49 23.17
CA VAL A 178 -6.89 34.21 22.50
C VAL A 178 -8.32 33.85 22.09
N ASN A 179 -8.60 33.91 20.80
CA ASN A 179 -9.93 33.57 20.26
C ASN A 179 -10.07 32.09 19.94
N TYR A 180 -8.98 31.44 19.51
CA TYR A 180 -9.00 30.04 19.11
C TYR A 180 -7.80 29.29 19.70
N LEU A 181 -8.02 27.99 20.01
CA LEU A 181 -6.97 27.02 20.26
C LEU A 181 -6.94 26.04 19.07
N VAL A 182 -6.10 26.32 18.08
CA VAL A 182 -6.01 25.49 16.87
C VAL A 182 -5.37 24.15 17.22
N SER A 183 -6.04 23.04 16.88
CA SER A 183 -5.48 21.70 17.05
C SER A 183 -4.46 21.41 15.96
N TYR A 184 -3.26 21.05 16.35
CA TYR A 184 -2.14 20.74 15.47
C TYR A 184 -1.48 19.42 15.89
N VAL A 185 -1.26 18.50 14.98
CA VAL A 185 -0.52 17.25 15.24
C VAL A 185 0.96 17.52 15.12
N PHE A 186 1.69 17.41 16.23
CA PHE A 186 3.13 17.66 16.30
C PHE A 186 3.91 16.60 15.51
N GLN A 187 4.64 17.02 14.47
CA GLN A 187 5.34 16.11 13.56
C GLN A 187 6.72 15.70 14.12
N PRO A 188 7.29 14.54 13.72
CA PRO A 188 8.59 14.07 14.22
C PRO A 188 9.76 15.03 13.99
N TYR A 189 9.67 15.91 12.99
CA TYR A 189 10.69 16.91 12.64
C TYR A 189 10.36 18.31 13.14
N ASP A 190 9.23 18.49 13.86
CA ASP A 190 8.88 19.75 14.44
C ASP A 190 9.68 20.02 15.73
N ASN A 191 9.92 21.30 15.97
CA ASN A 191 10.26 21.81 17.28
C ASN A 191 9.31 22.96 17.65
N LEU A 192 9.13 23.22 18.94
CA LEU A 192 8.17 24.22 19.40
C LEU A 192 8.44 25.63 18.84
N SER A 193 9.71 25.98 18.62
CA SER A 193 10.07 27.29 18.05
C SER A 193 9.66 27.38 16.58
N SER A 194 9.81 26.32 15.81
CA SER A 194 9.38 26.30 14.40
C SER A 194 7.86 26.35 14.26
N VAL A 195 7.14 25.63 15.14
CA VAL A 195 5.67 25.67 15.17
C VAL A 195 5.20 27.07 15.61
N ALA A 196 5.78 27.63 16.67
CA ALA A 196 5.46 28.98 17.13
C ALA A 196 5.65 30.01 16.01
N SER A 197 6.77 29.97 15.30
CA SER A 197 7.06 30.84 14.17
C SER A 197 6.04 30.68 13.03
N ARG A 198 5.66 29.45 12.70
CA ARG A 198 4.68 29.14 11.63
C ARG A 198 3.31 29.76 11.92
N PHE A 199 2.87 29.74 13.18
CA PHE A 199 1.56 30.27 13.59
C PHE A 199 1.59 31.68 14.14
N GLY A 200 2.78 32.32 14.21
CA GLY A 200 2.94 33.68 14.67
C GLY A 200 2.69 33.89 16.18
N VAL A 201 2.96 32.85 16.99
CA VAL A 201 2.76 32.86 18.45
C VAL A 201 4.10 32.76 19.20
N GLN A 202 4.10 33.05 20.51
CA GLN A 202 5.30 32.91 21.33
C GLN A 202 5.48 31.45 21.76
N THR A 203 6.71 30.93 21.73
CA THR A 203 7.04 29.56 22.20
C THR A 203 6.63 29.34 23.66
N GLN A 204 6.70 30.38 24.48
CA GLN A 204 6.28 30.35 25.89
C GLN A 204 4.78 30.06 26.03
N ASP A 205 3.94 30.61 25.16
CA ASP A 205 2.50 30.41 25.19
C ASP A 205 2.14 28.97 24.80
N LEU A 206 2.88 28.38 23.86
CA LEU A 206 2.74 26.96 23.51
C LEU A 206 3.08 26.05 24.70
N ASN A 207 4.20 26.33 25.39
CA ASN A 207 4.60 25.57 26.58
C ASN A 207 3.57 25.69 27.72
N ASN A 208 3.03 26.87 27.94
CA ASN A 208 2.03 27.11 29.00
C ASN A 208 0.73 26.32 28.79
N ILE A 209 0.36 26.05 27.54
CA ILE A 209 -0.90 25.37 27.19
C ILE A 209 -0.71 23.85 27.06
N ASN A 210 0.43 23.42 26.52
CA ASN A 210 0.65 22.02 26.16
C ASN A 210 1.61 21.28 27.11
N GLY A 211 2.27 22.01 28.02
CA GLY A 211 3.31 21.43 28.88
C GLY A 211 4.65 21.24 28.15
N ASN A 212 5.63 20.68 28.90
CA ASN A 212 7.01 20.56 28.39
C ASN A 212 7.30 19.18 27.75
N GLU A 213 6.42 18.21 27.88
CA GLU A 213 6.59 16.86 27.33
C GLU A 213 5.66 16.62 26.14
N ILE A 214 6.02 17.18 24.99
CA ILE A 214 5.32 16.97 23.72
C ILE A 214 6.06 15.90 22.93
N ARG A 215 5.33 14.90 22.45
CA ARG A 215 5.87 13.80 21.64
C ARG A 215 5.39 13.90 20.20
N PRO A 216 6.13 13.34 19.23
CA PRO A 216 5.62 13.19 17.88
C PRO A 216 4.24 12.52 17.86
N PHE A 217 3.36 13.07 17.02
CA PHE A 217 1.95 12.67 16.84
C PHE A 217 1.01 13.00 18.02
N ASP A 218 1.46 13.73 19.04
CA ASP A 218 0.54 14.32 20.01
C ASP A 218 -0.20 15.52 19.36
N THR A 219 -1.49 15.65 19.64
CA THR A 219 -2.24 16.85 19.26
C THR A 219 -1.98 17.96 20.27
N ILE A 220 -1.36 19.04 19.82
CA ILE A 220 -1.11 20.25 20.61
C ILE A 220 -2.09 21.36 20.24
N PHE A 221 -2.26 22.33 21.12
CA PHE A 221 -3.17 23.46 20.97
C PHE A 221 -2.40 24.74 20.81
N ILE A 222 -2.65 25.46 19.72
CA ILE A 222 -1.95 26.69 19.37
C ILE A 222 -2.87 27.88 19.65
N PRO A 223 -2.51 28.78 20.60
CA PRO A 223 -3.33 29.93 20.92
C PRO A 223 -3.19 31.01 19.86
N VAL A 224 -4.25 31.32 19.15
CA VAL A 224 -4.26 32.36 18.15
C VAL A 224 -5.39 33.37 18.38
N ASN A 225 -5.11 34.65 18.13
CA ASN A 225 -6.13 35.67 18.10
C ASN A 225 -6.90 35.63 16.76
N GLN A 226 -6.14 35.54 15.65
CA GLN A 226 -6.66 35.37 14.30
C GLN A 226 -5.90 34.23 13.62
N LEU A 227 -6.53 33.56 12.67
CA LEU A 227 -5.86 32.52 11.91
C LEU A 227 -4.74 33.16 11.06
N PRO A 228 -3.50 32.62 11.14
CA PRO A 228 -2.41 33.13 10.32
C PRO A 228 -2.58 32.75 8.87
N ILE A 229 -2.07 33.56 7.97
CA ILE A 229 -1.89 33.20 6.56
C ILE A 229 -0.70 32.25 6.49
N LEU A 230 -0.97 30.96 6.26
CA LEU A 230 0.07 29.95 6.17
C LEU A 230 0.79 30.02 4.82
N SER A 231 2.12 29.81 4.83
CA SER A 231 2.87 29.57 3.60
C SER A 231 2.36 28.30 2.94
N GLN A 232 1.94 28.43 1.69
CA GLN A 232 1.50 27.30 0.88
C GLN A 232 2.68 26.70 0.12
N PRO A 233 2.70 25.38 -0.18
CA PRO A 233 3.70 24.79 -1.06
C PRO A 233 3.61 25.49 -2.43
N GLU A 234 4.75 25.85 -3.00
CA GLU A 234 4.77 26.36 -4.37
C GLU A 234 4.35 25.22 -5.32
N PRO A 235 3.45 25.49 -6.29
CA PRO A 235 3.18 24.52 -7.33
C PRO A 235 4.51 24.16 -8.01
N PRO A 236 4.73 22.89 -8.38
CA PRO A 236 5.91 22.52 -9.14
C PRO A 236 6.03 23.50 -10.31
N PRO A 237 7.21 24.06 -10.58
CA PRO A 237 7.36 25.01 -11.65
C PRO A 237 6.80 24.34 -12.92
N GLU A 238 5.71 24.88 -13.45
CA GLU A 238 5.31 24.55 -14.81
C GLU A 238 6.58 24.66 -15.64
N ALA A 239 6.99 23.58 -16.26
CA ALA A 239 8.12 23.58 -17.15
C ALA A 239 7.82 24.66 -18.20
N SER A 240 8.21 25.90 -17.88
CA SER A 240 8.17 26.98 -18.84
C SER A 240 9.05 26.46 -19.96
N LEU A 241 8.44 26.06 -21.04
CA LEU A 241 9.08 25.96 -22.34
C LEU A 241 9.72 27.32 -22.58
N GLY A 242 10.91 27.47 -22.02
CA GLY A 242 11.76 28.61 -22.27
C GLY A 242 11.91 28.70 -23.79
N LYS A 243 11.26 29.70 -24.37
CA LYS A 243 11.52 30.13 -25.73
C LYS A 243 12.98 30.59 -25.81
N THR A 244 13.90 29.64 -25.80
CA THR A 244 15.23 29.86 -26.33
C THR A 244 15.08 29.86 -27.83
N GLU A 245 15.10 31.03 -28.43
CA GLU A 245 15.14 31.24 -29.88
C GLU A 245 16.36 30.51 -30.47
N ARG A 246 16.19 29.24 -30.82
CA ARG A 246 17.14 28.51 -31.69
C ARG A 246 16.69 28.66 -33.15
N LYS A 247 16.79 29.86 -33.67
CA LYS A 247 16.50 30.14 -35.11
C LYS A 247 17.29 29.26 -36.08
N GLY A 248 18.48 28.82 -35.70
CA GLY A 248 19.32 27.94 -36.55
C GLY A 248 18.84 26.49 -36.68
N THR A 249 18.25 25.92 -35.62
CA THR A 249 17.79 24.52 -35.62
C THR A 249 16.45 24.33 -36.34
N ILE A 250 15.59 25.35 -36.31
CA ILE A 250 14.29 25.31 -37.00
C ILE A 250 14.47 25.40 -38.50
N VAL A 251 15.40 26.20 -39.01
CA VAL A 251 15.72 26.29 -40.45
C VAL A 251 16.30 24.98 -40.98
N GLY A 252 17.18 24.30 -40.23
CA GLY A 252 17.74 23.01 -40.61
C GLY A 252 16.71 21.87 -40.67
N LEU A 253 15.77 21.85 -39.71
CA LEU A 253 14.67 20.87 -39.67
C LEU A 253 13.62 21.13 -40.77
N ALA A 254 13.29 22.39 -41.04
CA ALA A 254 12.36 22.74 -42.12
C ALA A 254 12.88 22.39 -43.52
N THR A 255 14.17 22.61 -43.77
CA THR A 255 14.80 22.22 -45.05
C THR A 255 14.92 20.69 -45.20
N GLY A 256 15.25 19.96 -44.13
CA GLY A 256 15.28 18.49 -44.15
C GLY A 256 13.89 17.87 -44.38
N LEU A 257 12.86 18.37 -43.70
CA LEU A 257 11.46 17.93 -43.92
C LEU A 257 10.94 18.27 -45.31
N GLY A 258 11.34 19.40 -45.90
CA GLY A 258 10.98 19.78 -47.27
C GLY A 258 11.55 18.80 -48.29
N ILE A 259 12.81 18.41 -48.18
CA ILE A 259 13.45 17.45 -49.08
C ILE A 259 12.82 16.04 -48.94
N CYS A 260 12.60 15.57 -47.72
CA CYS A 260 11.90 14.30 -47.47
C CYS A 260 10.47 14.30 -48.00
N GLY A 261 9.74 15.41 -47.86
CA GLY A 261 8.37 15.56 -48.37
C GLY A 261 8.31 15.46 -49.89
N VAL A 262 9.26 16.09 -50.62
CA VAL A 262 9.34 16.00 -52.09
C VAL A 262 9.67 14.57 -52.55
N LEU A 263 10.58 13.89 -51.85
CA LEU A 263 10.92 12.48 -52.16
C LEU A 263 9.73 11.54 -51.91
N LEU A 264 8.96 11.76 -50.85
CA LEU A 264 7.74 10.98 -50.57
C LEU A 264 6.64 11.21 -51.63
N ILE A 265 6.46 12.45 -52.07
CA ILE A 265 5.47 12.78 -53.13
C ILE A 265 5.87 12.13 -54.45
N VAL A 266 7.16 12.13 -54.81
CA VAL A 266 7.64 11.47 -56.02
C VAL A 266 7.46 9.94 -55.91
N LEU A 267 7.75 9.35 -54.73
CA LEU A 267 7.56 7.92 -54.48
C LEU A 267 6.06 7.54 -54.54
N LEU A 268 5.20 8.36 -53.94
CA LEU A 268 3.75 8.16 -53.98
C LEU A 268 3.20 8.31 -55.39
N GLY A 269 3.71 9.27 -56.18
CA GLY A 269 3.36 9.44 -57.58
C GLY A 269 3.73 8.22 -58.44
N VAL A 270 4.90 7.62 -58.21
CA VAL A 270 5.32 6.39 -58.87
C VAL A 270 4.45 5.18 -58.45
N LEU A 271 4.05 5.10 -57.18
CA LEU A 271 3.18 4.03 -56.69
C LEU A 271 1.72 4.19 -57.22
N LEU A 272 1.20 5.40 -57.25
CA LEU A 272 -0.14 5.67 -57.80
C LEU A 272 -0.21 5.50 -59.33
N HIS A 273 0.89 5.67 -60.04
CA HIS A 273 0.93 5.39 -61.50
C HIS A 273 0.91 3.88 -61.80
N ARG A 274 1.20 3.05 -60.79
CA ARG A 274 1.24 1.59 -60.95
C ARG A 274 -0.08 0.89 -60.70
N ASP A 275 -1.07 1.57 -60.03
CA ASP A 275 -2.33 0.97 -59.54
C ASP A 275 -3.59 1.59 -60.10
N VAL A 276 -3.53 2.25 -61.25
CA VAL A 276 -4.76 2.76 -61.92
C VAL A 276 -5.21 1.78 -62.99
N PHE A 277 -6.11 0.81 -62.62
CA PHE A 277 -7.31 0.44 -63.35
C PHE A 277 -8.12 -0.61 -62.56
N PRO A 278 -9.47 -0.74 -62.78
CA PRO A 278 -10.50 -0.57 -61.75
C PRO A 278 -11.36 -1.81 -61.54
N SER A 279 -12.18 -1.81 -60.50
CA SER A 279 -13.51 -2.41 -60.59
C SER A 279 -14.47 -1.92 -59.52
N LYS A 280 -15.62 -1.52 -59.99
CA LYS A 280 -16.83 -1.06 -59.31
C LYS A 280 -17.57 -2.19 -58.61
N ARG A 281 -18.28 -1.86 -57.52
CA ARG A 281 -19.70 -2.12 -57.24
C ARG A 281 -20.00 -1.62 -55.81
N ASP A 282 -20.73 -0.59 -55.67
CA ASP A 282 -22.18 -0.33 -55.58
C ASP A 282 -22.89 -0.89 -54.33
N ILE A 283 -23.44 0.05 -53.62
CA ILE A 283 -24.78 0.25 -53.08
C ILE A 283 -25.13 -0.31 -51.70
N GLY A 284 -25.62 0.63 -50.85
CA GLY A 284 -26.49 0.32 -49.73
C GLY A 284 -26.64 1.43 -48.69
N ARG A 285 -27.38 2.48 -49.03
CA ARG A 285 -27.85 3.53 -48.12
C ARG A 285 -29.18 3.09 -47.52
N VAL A 286 -29.34 3.16 -46.20
CA VAL A 286 -30.65 3.34 -45.54
C VAL A 286 -30.48 4.28 -44.37
N GLU A 287 -31.13 5.43 -44.45
CA GLU A 287 -31.68 6.30 -43.40
C GLU A 287 -32.69 5.48 -42.55
N ASP A 288 -33.09 5.76 -41.36
CA ASP A 288 -33.46 7.02 -40.69
C ASP A 288 -34.00 6.77 -39.28
N ASN A 289 -33.86 7.79 -38.42
CA ASN A 289 -34.79 8.22 -37.35
C ASN A 289 -35.32 7.27 -36.26
N ASP A 290 -35.06 7.60 -35.02
CA ASP A 290 -35.94 8.24 -34.04
C ASP A 290 -35.29 8.45 -32.67
N LYS A 291 -35.01 9.65 -32.31
CA LYS A 291 -35.60 10.68 -31.44
C LYS A 291 -35.54 10.47 -29.93
N LEU A 292 -34.83 11.41 -29.34
CA LEU A 292 -35.28 12.31 -28.27
C LEU A 292 -36.20 11.71 -27.19
N LEU A 293 -35.57 11.28 -26.06
CA LEU A 293 -35.94 11.70 -24.70
C LEU A 293 -34.98 11.01 -23.70
N SER A 294 -33.97 11.69 -23.25
CA SER A 294 -33.29 11.50 -21.98
C SER A 294 -31.94 12.26 -21.96
N ASN A 295 -31.99 13.56 -22.14
CA ASN A 295 -30.77 14.38 -22.30
C ASN A 295 -30.25 15.03 -21.02
N ARG A 296 -30.58 14.52 -19.81
CA ARG A 296 -30.02 15.07 -18.56
C ARG A 296 -29.17 14.10 -17.75
N THR A 297 -29.52 12.83 -17.76
CA THR A 297 -28.74 11.79 -17.05
C THR A 297 -27.52 11.34 -17.87
N VAL A 298 -27.57 11.44 -19.19
CA VAL A 298 -26.50 11.04 -20.12
C VAL A 298 -25.32 12.02 -20.14
N MET A 299 -25.50 13.29 -19.74
CA MET A 299 -24.40 14.26 -19.72
C MET A 299 -23.49 14.12 -18.47
N GLU A 300 -24.02 13.72 -17.32
CA GLU A 300 -23.20 13.43 -16.13
C GLU A 300 -22.43 12.12 -16.30
N MET A 301 -23.07 11.09 -16.85
CA MET A 301 -22.39 9.80 -17.13
C MET A 301 -21.29 9.94 -18.21
N LYS A 302 -21.49 10.75 -19.25
CA LYS A 302 -20.44 11.02 -20.26
C LYS A 302 -19.23 11.78 -19.70
N GLY A 303 -19.40 12.61 -18.70
CA GLY A 303 -18.29 13.32 -18.03
C GLY A 303 -17.40 12.38 -17.21
N ILE A 304 -17.99 11.39 -16.56
CA ILE A 304 -17.27 10.35 -15.80
C ILE A 304 -16.56 9.40 -16.77
N GLU A 305 -17.22 8.98 -17.85
CA GLU A 305 -16.68 8.09 -18.88
C GLU A 305 -15.48 8.70 -19.62
N VAL A 306 -15.50 9.99 -19.91
CA VAL A 306 -14.40 10.70 -20.59
C VAL A 306 -13.16 10.84 -19.69
N ASN A 307 -13.32 11.13 -18.40
CA ASN A 307 -12.19 11.16 -17.45
C ASN A 307 -11.66 9.76 -17.18
N LEU A 308 -12.51 8.75 -17.11
CA LEU A 308 -12.18 7.35 -16.96
C LEU A 308 -11.32 6.84 -18.13
N MET A 309 -11.74 7.15 -19.36
CA MET A 309 -11.03 6.73 -20.58
C MET A 309 -9.69 7.45 -20.78
N ALA A 310 -9.55 8.69 -20.30
CA ALA A 310 -8.28 9.42 -20.37
C ALA A 310 -7.19 8.77 -19.50
N ASP A 311 -7.54 8.27 -18.31
CA ASP A 311 -6.61 7.61 -17.39
C ASP A 311 -6.15 6.22 -17.88
N VAL A 312 -6.88 5.58 -18.79
CA VAL A 312 -6.56 4.26 -19.36
C VAL A 312 -6.25 4.31 -20.86
N SER A 313 -6.16 5.49 -21.49
CA SER A 313 -5.89 5.61 -22.92
C SER A 313 -4.62 4.88 -23.36
N ASP A 314 -3.57 4.93 -22.53
CA ASP A 314 -2.31 4.22 -22.78
C ASP A 314 -2.43 2.68 -22.69
N CYS A 315 -3.55 2.17 -22.18
CA CYS A 315 -3.84 0.74 -22.05
C CYS A 315 -4.60 0.17 -23.24
N LEU A 316 -5.38 1.00 -23.94
CA LEU A 316 -6.30 0.56 -24.96
C LEU A 316 -5.59 -0.12 -26.15
N ASP A 317 -4.36 0.33 -26.46
CA ASP A 317 -3.57 -0.22 -27.56
C ASP A 317 -2.80 -1.51 -27.18
N LYS A 318 -2.62 -1.77 -25.87
CA LYS A 318 -1.75 -2.85 -25.41
C LYS A 318 -2.52 -4.06 -24.88
N TYR A 319 -3.70 -3.85 -24.28
CA TYR A 319 -4.46 -4.87 -23.59
C TYR A 319 -5.86 -5.02 -24.18
N LYS A 320 -6.40 -6.23 -24.11
CA LYS A 320 -7.79 -6.48 -24.54
C LYS A 320 -8.75 -5.81 -23.58
N VAL A 321 -9.66 -5.01 -24.10
CA VAL A 321 -10.81 -4.49 -23.34
C VAL A 321 -11.94 -5.50 -23.46
N PHE A 322 -12.39 -6.00 -22.32
CA PHE A 322 -13.50 -6.95 -22.23
C PHE A 322 -14.81 -6.20 -21.98
N ASN A 323 -15.91 -6.77 -22.47
CA ASN A 323 -17.23 -6.30 -22.11
C ASN A 323 -17.67 -6.91 -20.76
N ILE A 324 -18.45 -6.18 -19.96
CA ILE A 324 -18.90 -6.67 -18.65
C ILE A 324 -19.80 -7.89 -18.79
N GLU A 325 -20.62 -7.97 -19.85
CA GLU A 325 -21.47 -9.12 -20.13
C GLU A 325 -20.65 -10.40 -20.41
N GLU A 326 -19.51 -10.27 -21.16
CA GLU A 326 -18.59 -11.40 -21.36
C GLU A 326 -18.05 -11.92 -20.02
N LEU A 327 -17.73 -11.02 -19.08
CA LEU A 327 -17.21 -11.42 -17.77
C LEU A 327 -18.29 -11.99 -16.86
N ARG A 328 -19.51 -11.46 -16.91
CA ARG A 328 -20.68 -12.01 -16.20
C ARG A 328 -21.02 -13.41 -16.68
N GLU A 329 -21.07 -13.62 -17.99
CA GLU A 329 -21.30 -14.95 -18.57
C GLU A 329 -20.17 -15.93 -18.21
N ALA A 330 -18.91 -15.49 -18.28
CA ALA A 330 -17.75 -16.32 -17.98
C ALA A 330 -17.67 -16.78 -16.51
N THR A 331 -18.29 -16.05 -15.58
CA THR A 331 -18.21 -16.25 -14.13
C THR A 331 -19.57 -16.61 -13.50
N ASP A 332 -20.56 -16.95 -14.31
CA ASP A 332 -21.95 -17.15 -13.85
C ASP A 332 -22.44 -15.98 -12.96
N CYS A 333 -22.32 -14.76 -13.49
CA CYS A 333 -22.64 -13.52 -12.79
C CYS A 333 -21.83 -13.28 -11.50
N PHE A 334 -20.56 -13.72 -11.47
CA PHE A 334 -19.67 -13.66 -10.30
C PHE A 334 -20.18 -14.50 -9.12
N ASP A 335 -20.73 -15.67 -9.41
CA ASP A 335 -21.23 -16.62 -8.43
C ASP A 335 -20.11 -17.11 -7.48
N GLU A 336 -20.48 -17.45 -6.25
CA GLU A 336 -19.52 -17.94 -5.23
C GLU A 336 -18.82 -19.24 -5.66
N SER A 337 -19.43 -20.06 -6.49
CA SER A 337 -18.82 -21.28 -7.03
C SER A 337 -17.63 -20.99 -7.96
N CYS A 338 -17.58 -19.81 -8.55
CA CYS A 338 -16.47 -19.32 -9.35
C CYS A 338 -15.42 -18.57 -8.53
N LEU A 339 -15.66 -18.29 -7.24
CA LEU A 339 -14.76 -17.56 -6.38
C LEU A 339 -13.51 -18.38 -6.07
N ILE A 340 -12.31 -17.83 -6.40
CA ILE A 340 -11.02 -18.42 -6.05
C ILE A 340 -10.60 -17.96 -4.65
N GLN A 341 -10.50 -16.62 -4.47
CA GLN A 341 -10.10 -16.00 -3.20
C GLN A 341 -10.40 -14.51 -3.21
N GLY A 342 -10.93 -13.98 -2.11
CA GLY A 342 -11.22 -12.55 -1.95
C GLY A 342 -12.17 -12.04 -3.02
N SER A 343 -11.69 -11.24 -3.96
CA SER A 343 -12.47 -10.71 -5.09
C SER A 343 -12.00 -11.26 -6.45
N VAL A 344 -11.35 -12.43 -6.46
CA VAL A 344 -10.83 -13.08 -7.67
C VAL A 344 -11.70 -14.26 -8.04
N TYR A 345 -12.22 -14.29 -9.26
CA TYR A 345 -13.11 -15.29 -9.80
C TYR A 345 -12.46 -16.05 -10.96
N LYS A 346 -12.79 -17.34 -11.08
CA LYS A 346 -12.41 -18.15 -12.23
C LYS A 346 -13.45 -17.94 -13.33
N GLY A 347 -13.00 -17.44 -14.49
CA GLY A 347 -13.85 -17.27 -15.66
C GLY A 347 -13.39 -18.14 -16.81
N SER A 348 -14.34 -18.63 -17.61
CA SER A 348 -14.07 -19.44 -18.81
C SER A 348 -14.75 -18.83 -20.01
N PHE A 349 -13.98 -18.37 -21.03
CA PHE A 349 -14.49 -17.86 -22.28
C PHE A 349 -13.49 -18.09 -23.42
N ASN A 350 -14.02 -18.20 -24.65
CA ASN A 350 -13.22 -18.43 -25.88
C ASN A 350 -12.25 -19.63 -25.77
N GLY A 351 -12.61 -20.67 -25.00
CA GLY A 351 -11.78 -21.87 -24.79
C GLY A 351 -10.61 -21.67 -23.83
N GLY A 352 -10.45 -20.50 -23.23
CA GLY A 352 -9.44 -20.19 -22.21
C GLY A 352 -10.02 -20.08 -20.81
N ILE A 353 -9.19 -20.29 -19.79
CA ILE A 353 -9.51 -20.07 -18.39
C ILE A 353 -8.71 -18.87 -17.90
N TYR A 354 -9.36 -17.99 -17.13
CA TYR A 354 -8.80 -16.73 -16.65
C TYR A 354 -9.11 -16.52 -15.18
N ALA A 355 -8.27 -15.71 -14.52
CA ALA A 355 -8.54 -15.21 -13.18
C ALA A 355 -9.01 -13.74 -13.31
N ILE A 356 -10.21 -13.44 -12.83
CA ILE A 356 -10.87 -12.15 -12.98
C ILE A 356 -10.97 -11.51 -11.60
N LYS A 357 -10.19 -10.44 -11.37
CA LYS A 357 -10.18 -9.69 -10.11
C LYS A 357 -11.13 -8.51 -10.21
N LYS A 358 -12.19 -8.53 -9.38
CA LYS A 358 -13.11 -7.41 -9.22
C LYS A 358 -12.53 -6.39 -8.24
N MET A 359 -12.54 -5.12 -8.58
CA MET A 359 -12.03 -4.05 -7.75
C MET A 359 -12.83 -2.76 -7.97
N LYS A 360 -12.78 -1.83 -7.01
CA LYS A 360 -13.36 -0.51 -7.19
C LYS A 360 -12.50 0.32 -8.14
N TRP A 361 -13.13 1.23 -8.86
CA TRP A 361 -12.50 2.06 -9.87
C TRP A 361 -11.29 2.87 -9.35
N ASN A 362 -11.36 3.36 -8.11
CA ASN A 362 -10.29 4.13 -7.49
C ASN A 362 -8.98 3.32 -7.25
N ALA A 363 -9.00 2.00 -7.46
CA ALA A 363 -7.86 1.11 -7.32
C ALA A 363 -7.04 0.91 -8.61
N CYS A 364 -7.17 1.78 -9.61
CA CYS A 364 -6.46 1.70 -10.92
C CYS A 364 -4.93 1.79 -10.85
N GLU A 365 -4.35 2.08 -9.69
CA GLU A 365 -2.88 2.03 -9.51
C GLU A 365 -2.30 0.66 -9.88
N GLU A 366 -2.99 -0.44 -9.58
CA GLU A 366 -2.59 -1.78 -9.98
C GLU A 366 -2.48 -1.90 -11.49
N LEU A 367 -3.47 -1.42 -12.24
CA LEU A 367 -3.46 -1.43 -13.70
C LEU A 367 -2.28 -0.60 -14.26
N LYS A 368 -2.04 0.60 -13.71
CA LYS A 368 -0.91 1.47 -14.13
C LYS A 368 0.45 0.82 -13.91
N ILE A 369 0.59 -0.01 -12.88
CA ILE A 369 1.83 -0.77 -12.63
C ILE A 369 1.93 -1.96 -13.58
N LEU A 370 0.86 -2.74 -13.72
CA LEU A 370 0.84 -3.93 -14.57
C LEU A 370 1.12 -3.64 -16.04
N GLN A 371 0.77 -2.45 -16.53
CA GLN A 371 1.12 -2.00 -17.88
C GLN A 371 2.62 -1.91 -18.12
N LYS A 372 3.38 -1.61 -17.08
CA LYS A 372 4.83 -1.37 -17.14
C LYS A 372 5.65 -2.63 -16.91
N VAL A 373 5.01 -3.71 -16.44
CA VAL A 373 5.70 -4.95 -16.10
C VAL A 373 5.25 -6.10 -17.00
N ASN A 374 6.22 -6.86 -17.51
CA ASN A 374 5.99 -8.07 -18.30
C ASN A 374 7.19 -9.00 -18.11
N HIS A 375 7.03 -10.08 -17.36
CA HIS A 375 8.11 -11.01 -17.05
C HIS A 375 7.55 -12.41 -16.80
N GLY A 376 8.30 -13.47 -17.17
CA GLY A 376 7.88 -14.87 -17.03
C GLY A 376 7.53 -15.30 -15.61
N ASN A 377 8.13 -14.65 -14.60
CA ASN A 377 7.86 -14.92 -13.17
C ASN A 377 6.91 -13.91 -12.52
N LEU A 378 6.14 -13.18 -13.32
CA LEU A 378 5.02 -12.34 -12.87
C LEU A 378 3.74 -12.84 -13.53
N VAL A 379 2.62 -12.76 -12.83
CA VAL A 379 1.31 -13.12 -13.41
C VAL A 379 0.95 -12.10 -14.48
N LYS A 380 0.61 -12.60 -15.67
CA LYS A 380 0.35 -11.78 -16.86
C LYS A 380 -1.05 -11.18 -16.82
N LEU A 381 -1.14 -9.87 -17.01
CA LEU A 381 -2.41 -9.22 -17.31
C LEU A 381 -2.77 -9.47 -18.79
N GLU A 382 -3.95 -10.05 -19.05
CA GLU A 382 -4.47 -10.30 -20.41
C GLU A 382 -5.37 -9.17 -20.89
N GLY A 383 -6.06 -8.50 -19.96
CA GLY A 383 -6.91 -7.39 -20.28
C GLY A 383 -7.66 -6.85 -19.07
N PHE A 384 -8.60 -5.97 -19.32
CA PHE A 384 -9.40 -5.36 -18.28
C PHE A 384 -10.83 -5.05 -18.79
N CYS A 385 -11.76 -4.82 -17.85
CA CYS A 385 -13.09 -4.31 -18.12
C CYS A 385 -13.39 -3.16 -17.18
N ILE A 386 -14.07 -2.16 -17.67
CA ILE A 386 -14.58 -1.04 -16.90
C ILE A 386 -16.10 -1.13 -16.92
N ASP A 387 -16.70 -1.10 -15.74
CA ASP A 387 -18.13 -1.07 -15.54
C ASP A 387 -18.49 0.28 -14.90
N PRO A 388 -18.92 1.27 -15.70
CA PRO A 388 -19.25 2.60 -15.21
C PRO A 388 -20.50 2.62 -14.34
N GLU A 389 -21.45 1.68 -14.57
CA GLU A 389 -22.73 1.63 -13.85
C GLU A 389 -22.52 1.29 -12.38
N ASP A 390 -21.66 0.31 -12.09
CA ASP A 390 -21.36 -0.14 -10.74
C ASP A 390 -20.06 0.48 -10.17
N ALA A 391 -19.41 1.39 -10.91
CA ALA A 391 -18.11 1.98 -10.58
C ALA A 391 -17.05 0.91 -10.24
N ASN A 392 -17.07 -0.22 -10.96
CA ASN A 392 -16.11 -1.31 -10.81
C ASN A 392 -15.13 -1.35 -11.99
N CYS A 393 -13.95 -1.91 -11.71
CA CYS A 393 -12.96 -2.30 -12.71
C CYS A 393 -12.65 -3.78 -12.50
N TYR A 394 -12.47 -4.50 -13.59
CA TYR A 394 -12.11 -5.92 -13.56
C TYR A 394 -10.79 -6.11 -14.29
N LEU A 395 -9.82 -6.72 -13.62
CA LEU A 395 -8.54 -7.10 -14.22
C LEU A 395 -8.59 -8.58 -14.57
N VAL A 396 -8.30 -8.89 -15.82
CA VAL A 396 -8.34 -10.26 -16.36
C VAL A 396 -6.90 -10.75 -16.50
N TYR A 397 -6.54 -11.76 -15.72
CA TYR A 397 -5.22 -12.36 -15.69
C TYR A 397 -5.21 -13.75 -16.30
N GLU A 398 -4.03 -14.22 -16.71
CA GLU A 398 -3.81 -15.64 -16.95
C GLU A 398 -4.22 -16.47 -15.72
N PHE A 399 -4.82 -17.63 -15.93
CA PHE A 399 -5.14 -18.55 -14.83
C PHE A 399 -3.92 -19.43 -14.52
N ILE A 400 -3.55 -19.53 -13.25
CA ILE A 400 -2.42 -20.34 -12.79
C ILE A 400 -2.95 -21.59 -12.07
N GLU A 401 -2.65 -22.76 -12.62
CA GLU A 401 -3.37 -24.01 -12.37
C GLU A 401 -3.14 -24.62 -10.99
N ASN A 402 -1.90 -24.54 -10.46
CA ASN A 402 -1.52 -25.20 -9.21
C ASN A 402 -1.70 -24.31 -7.97
N GLY A 403 -2.39 -23.15 -8.09
CA GLY A 403 -2.68 -22.27 -6.96
C GLY A 403 -1.44 -21.66 -6.33
N CYS A 404 -1.47 -21.34 -5.05
CA CYS A 404 -0.41 -20.60 -4.37
C CYS A 404 0.58 -21.51 -3.61
N LEU A 405 1.81 -21.03 -3.43
CA LEU A 405 2.88 -21.71 -2.70
C LEU A 405 2.49 -21.99 -1.23
N TYR A 406 1.71 -21.10 -0.61
CA TYR A 406 1.20 -21.29 0.75
C TYR A 406 0.47 -22.64 0.90
N SER A 407 -0.44 -22.97 -0.04
CA SER A 407 -1.19 -24.22 -0.02
C SER A 407 -0.28 -25.45 -0.13
N TRP A 408 0.80 -25.36 -0.91
CA TRP A 408 1.77 -26.44 -1.09
C TRP A 408 2.67 -26.66 0.13
N LEU A 409 3.00 -25.60 0.87
CA LEU A 409 3.87 -25.70 2.04
C LEU A 409 3.09 -26.09 3.31
N HIS A 410 1.89 -25.55 3.50
CA HIS A 410 1.18 -25.56 4.78
C HIS A 410 -0.12 -26.36 4.78
N GLN A 411 -0.72 -26.69 3.60
CA GLN A 411 -1.94 -27.48 3.52
C GLN A 411 -1.64 -28.93 3.12
N ASN A 412 -2.24 -29.89 3.83
CA ASN A 412 -1.97 -31.33 3.66
C ASN A 412 -2.51 -31.95 2.36
N ASN A 413 -3.28 -31.22 1.57
CA ASN A 413 -3.98 -31.73 0.38
C ASN A 413 -3.20 -31.56 -0.93
N THR A 414 -2.02 -30.96 -0.89
CA THR A 414 -1.16 -30.73 -2.06
C THR A 414 -0.01 -31.74 -2.08
N GLY A 415 0.56 -31.98 -3.28
CA GLY A 415 1.73 -32.86 -3.44
C GLY A 415 2.95 -32.38 -2.65
N LYS A 416 4.00 -33.20 -2.64
CA LYS A 416 5.28 -32.83 -2.00
C LYS A 416 6.13 -32.01 -2.95
N LEU A 417 6.64 -30.85 -2.48
CA LEU A 417 7.66 -30.09 -3.19
C LEU A 417 9.05 -30.60 -2.79
N SER A 418 9.78 -31.19 -3.74
CA SER A 418 11.17 -31.59 -3.54
C SER A 418 12.07 -30.38 -3.31
N TRP A 419 13.26 -30.58 -2.70
CA TRP A 419 14.22 -29.51 -2.47
C TRP A 419 14.61 -28.80 -3.77
N LYS A 420 14.84 -29.54 -4.83
CA LYS A 420 15.12 -29.02 -6.18
C LYS A 420 13.99 -28.10 -6.68
N THR A 421 12.74 -28.48 -6.47
CA THR A 421 11.57 -27.67 -6.86
C THR A 421 11.49 -26.41 -6.01
N ARG A 422 11.74 -26.50 -4.70
CA ARG A 422 11.75 -25.34 -3.78
C ARG A 422 12.83 -24.32 -4.16
N LEU A 423 14.04 -24.78 -4.52
CA LEU A 423 15.12 -23.93 -5.02
C LEU A 423 14.74 -23.23 -6.33
N ARG A 424 14.09 -23.96 -7.26
CA ARG A 424 13.60 -23.37 -8.50
C ARG A 424 12.55 -22.30 -8.26
N ILE A 425 11.61 -22.55 -7.35
CA ILE A 425 10.62 -21.55 -6.92
C ILE A 425 11.31 -20.33 -6.33
N ALA A 426 12.28 -20.51 -5.43
CA ALA A 426 13.06 -19.42 -4.87
C ALA A 426 13.75 -18.57 -5.96
N MET A 427 14.36 -19.24 -6.94
CA MET A 427 15.00 -18.58 -8.08
C MET A 427 14.01 -17.81 -8.95
N ASP A 428 12.84 -18.40 -9.24
CA ASP A 428 11.80 -17.77 -10.05
C ASP A 428 11.29 -16.49 -9.38
N VAL A 429 11.02 -16.53 -8.06
CA VAL A 429 10.59 -15.36 -7.30
C VAL A 429 11.68 -14.29 -7.27
N ALA A 430 12.95 -14.70 -7.06
CA ALA A 430 14.08 -13.77 -7.05
C ALA A 430 14.23 -13.06 -8.40
N ASN A 431 14.09 -13.78 -9.53
CA ASN A 431 14.12 -13.21 -10.88
C ASN A 431 12.97 -12.22 -11.12
N GLY A 432 11.74 -12.56 -10.68
CA GLY A 432 10.60 -11.66 -10.76
C GLY A 432 10.81 -10.37 -9.97
N LEU A 433 11.35 -10.47 -8.74
CA LEU A 433 11.69 -9.31 -7.91
C LEU A 433 12.85 -8.49 -8.50
N GLN A 434 13.88 -9.15 -9.00
CA GLN A 434 14.98 -8.44 -9.68
C GLN A 434 14.44 -7.60 -10.84
N TYR A 435 13.55 -8.17 -11.65
CA TYR A 435 12.95 -7.46 -12.76
C TYR A 435 12.23 -6.19 -12.33
N ILE A 436 11.32 -6.26 -11.35
CA ILE A 436 10.55 -5.08 -10.90
C ILE A 436 11.40 -4.06 -10.13
N HIS A 437 12.48 -4.49 -9.46
CA HIS A 437 13.36 -3.62 -8.68
C HIS A 437 14.45 -2.93 -9.52
N GLU A 438 14.96 -3.60 -10.58
CA GLU A 438 16.16 -3.17 -11.27
C GLU A 438 15.93 -2.86 -12.76
N HIS A 439 14.92 -3.47 -13.40
CA HIS A 439 14.67 -3.36 -14.84
C HIS A 439 13.41 -2.55 -15.19
N THR A 440 12.68 -2.02 -14.20
CA THR A 440 11.56 -1.09 -14.44
C THR A 440 11.95 0.36 -14.16
N SER A 441 11.34 1.30 -14.87
CA SER A 441 11.51 2.73 -14.66
C SER A 441 10.15 3.43 -14.65
N PRO A 442 9.75 4.04 -13.51
CA PRO A 442 10.40 3.95 -12.20
C PRO A 442 10.34 2.54 -11.60
N LYS A 443 11.23 2.25 -10.65
CA LYS A 443 11.27 0.96 -9.93
C LYS A 443 9.92 0.67 -9.29
N VAL A 444 9.50 -0.58 -9.30
CA VAL A 444 8.27 -1.03 -8.64
C VAL A 444 8.61 -1.77 -7.35
N VAL A 445 7.92 -1.42 -6.26
CA VAL A 445 7.97 -2.10 -4.96
C VAL A 445 6.63 -2.82 -4.78
N HIS A 446 6.66 -4.13 -4.55
CA HIS A 446 5.45 -4.98 -4.49
C HIS A 446 4.67 -4.79 -3.17
N LYS A 447 5.36 -4.69 -2.05
CA LYS A 447 4.84 -4.45 -0.68
C LYS A 447 4.08 -5.60 -0.03
N ASP A 448 3.73 -6.67 -0.75
CA ASP A 448 3.00 -7.83 -0.20
C ASP A 448 3.58 -9.16 -0.73
N ILE A 449 4.90 -9.31 -0.69
CA ILE A 449 5.57 -10.57 -1.03
C ILE A 449 5.34 -11.57 0.10
N LYS A 450 4.70 -12.69 -0.23
CA LYS A 450 4.36 -13.79 0.69
C LYS A 450 4.02 -15.06 -0.08
N SER A 451 4.05 -16.21 0.56
CA SER A 451 3.78 -17.51 -0.09
C SER A 451 2.39 -17.61 -0.72
N SER A 452 1.37 -16.92 -0.20
CA SER A 452 0.03 -16.91 -0.80
C SER A 452 -0.10 -16.01 -2.03
N ASN A 453 0.86 -15.11 -2.30
CA ASN A 453 0.94 -14.29 -3.51
C ASN A 453 1.95 -14.83 -4.54
N ILE A 454 2.50 -16.01 -4.31
CA ILE A 454 3.37 -16.75 -5.25
C ILE A 454 2.55 -17.90 -5.79
N LEU A 455 2.19 -17.85 -7.07
CA LEU A 455 1.40 -18.87 -7.74
C LEU A 455 2.30 -19.84 -8.51
N LEU A 456 1.88 -21.09 -8.62
CA LEU A 456 2.62 -22.16 -9.30
C LEU A 456 1.87 -22.60 -10.57
N ASP A 457 2.52 -22.53 -11.72
CA ASP A 457 1.96 -23.01 -12.98
C ASP A 457 1.97 -24.55 -13.05
N ASN A 458 1.49 -25.11 -14.15
CA ASN A 458 1.41 -26.57 -14.38
C ASN A 458 2.77 -27.27 -14.34
N ASN A 459 3.89 -26.55 -14.53
CA ASN A 459 5.27 -27.03 -14.42
C ASN A 459 5.91 -26.70 -13.05
N LEU A 460 5.13 -26.24 -12.08
CA LEU A 460 5.59 -25.75 -10.78
C LEU A 460 6.61 -24.62 -10.90
N ARG A 461 6.48 -23.75 -11.93
CA ARG A 461 7.24 -22.50 -12.04
C ARG A 461 6.50 -21.42 -11.27
N ALA A 462 7.24 -20.60 -10.56
CA ALA A 462 6.65 -19.58 -9.72
C ALA A 462 6.40 -18.27 -10.46
N LYS A 463 5.23 -17.67 -10.20
CA LYS A 463 4.83 -16.35 -10.68
C LYS A 463 4.32 -15.49 -9.51
N ILE A 464 4.84 -14.28 -9.38
CA ILE A 464 4.40 -13.30 -8.38
C ILE A 464 3.07 -12.71 -8.84
N ALA A 465 2.08 -12.69 -7.96
CA ALA A 465 0.73 -12.19 -8.18
C ALA A 465 0.35 -11.08 -7.20
N ASN A 466 -0.79 -10.43 -7.43
CA ASN A 466 -1.42 -9.45 -6.53
C ASN A 466 -0.62 -8.16 -6.33
N PHE A 467 -0.60 -7.32 -7.37
CA PHE A 467 0.03 -6.00 -7.36
C PHE A 467 -0.84 -4.90 -6.72
N GLY A 468 -1.93 -5.26 -6.02
CA GLY A 468 -2.89 -4.31 -5.44
C GLY A 468 -2.31 -3.34 -4.40
N LEU A 469 -1.19 -3.70 -3.77
CA LEU A 469 -0.46 -2.83 -2.83
C LEU A 469 0.83 -2.26 -3.43
N ALA A 470 1.18 -2.65 -4.65
CA ALA A 470 2.42 -2.25 -5.29
C ALA A 470 2.49 -0.73 -5.51
N LYS A 471 3.71 -0.20 -5.52
CA LYS A 471 3.95 1.23 -5.73
C LYS A 471 5.07 1.45 -6.74
N SER A 472 4.86 2.39 -7.65
CA SER A 472 5.88 2.86 -8.59
C SER A 472 6.70 3.99 -7.95
N GLY A 473 8.02 3.83 -7.91
CA GLY A 473 8.96 4.75 -7.24
C GLY A 473 9.41 4.24 -5.87
N CYS A 474 10.63 4.63 -5.47
CA CYS A 474 11.24 4.30 -4.18
C CYS A 474 11.40 5.55 -3.32
N ASN A 475 11.65 5.34 -2.01
CA ASN A 475 11.89 6.38 -1.01
C ASN A 475 10.67 7.28 -0.73
N ALA A 476 9.48 6.80 -1.01
CA ALA A 476 8.27 7.46 -0.54
C ALA A 476 8.00 7.04 0.91
N ILE A 477 7.75 8.02 1.78
CA ILE A 477 7.27 7.76 3.13
C ILE A 477 5.76 7.56 3.05
N THR A 478 5.25 6.50 3.65
CA THR A 478 3.81 6.29 3.79
C THR A 478 3.43 6.24 5.26
N VAL A 479 2.34 6.88 5.58
CA VAL A 479 1.75 6.80 6.94
C VAL A 479 0.96 5.51 7.11
N HIS A 480 0.55 4.89 5.98
CA HIS A 480 -0.22 3.65 5.97
C HIS A 480 0.71 2.44 5.85
N ILE A 481 0.85 1.70 6.94
CA ILE A 481 1.54 0.42 6.94
C ILE A 481 0.57 -0.64 6.45
N VAL A 482 0.79 -1.10 5.22
CA VAL A 482 0.01 -2.16 4.58
C VAL A 482 0.91 -3.36 4.29
N GLY A 483 0.34 -4.54 4.29
CA GLY A 483 1.07 -5.79 4.06
C GLY A 483 0.63 -6.86 5.05
N THR A 484 1.20 -8.05 4.91
CA THR A 484 0.84 -9.22 5.71
C THR A 484 1.77 -9.37 6.90
N GLN A 485 1.22 -9.43 8.11
CA GLN A 485 1.99 -9.66 9.33
C GLN A 485 2.90 -10.89 9.18
N GLY A 486 4.11 -10.83 9.74
CA GLY A 486 5.13 -11.87 9.56
C GLY A 486 6.10 -11.60 8.42
N TYR A 487 5.67 -10.89 7.36
CA TYR A 487 6.50 -10.54 6.20
C TYR A 487 6.90 -9.07 6.16
N ILE A 488 6.31 -8.23 7.01
CA ILE A 488 6.54 -6.79 7.00
C ILE A 488 7.94 -6.48 7.55
N ALA A 489 8.69 -5.69 6.79
CA ALA A 489 10.03 -5.25 7.20
C ALA A 489 9.97 -4.27 8.39
N PRO A 490 10.89 -4.36 9.38
CA PRO A 490 10.82 -3.58 10.61
C PRO A 490 10.91 -2.06 10.37
N GLU A 491 11.74 -1.59 9.44
CA GLU A 491 11.86 -0.17 9.10
C GLU A 491 10.60 0.38 8.43
N TYR A 492 9.85 -0.46 7.74
CA TYR A 492 8.60 -0.03 7.15
C TYR A 492 7.53 0.21 8.24
N VAL A 493 7.55 -0.61 9.30
CA VAL A 493 6.68 -0.40 10.47
C VAL A 493 7.08 0.85 11.25
N SER A 494 8.40 1.09 11.44
CA SER A 494 8.89 2.20 12.27
C SER A 494 8.84 3.54 11.53
N ASP A 495 9.22 3.57 10.27
CA ASP A 495 9.52 4.80 9.52
C ASP A 495 8.56 5.04 8.34
N GLY A 496 7.73 4.05 8.00
CA GLY A 496 6.85 4.11 6.83
C GLY A 496 7.60 4.18 5.49
N LEU A 497 8.91 3.91 5.47
CA LEU A 497 9.74 4.06 4.29
C LEU A 497 9.49 2.94 3.28
N VAL A 498 8.94 3.29 2.12
CA VAL A 498 8.73 2.34 1.01
C VAL A 498 10.01 2.22 0.19
N SER A 499 10.62 1.06 0.19
CA SER A 499 11.82 0.77 -0.61
C SER A 499 11.82 -0.66 -1.13
N THR A 500 12.62 -0.94 -2.16
CA THR A 500 12.82 -2.31 -2.65
C THR A 500 13.36 -3.26 -1.57
N LYS A 501 13.98 -2.71 -0.53
CA LYS A 501 14.56 -3.49 0.58
C LYS A 501 13.50 -4.14 1.48
N MET A 502 12.28 -3.59 1.50
CA MET A 502 11.17 -4.25 2.21
C MET A 502 10.74 -5.55 1.50
N ASP A 503 10.66 -5.56 0.16
CA ASP A 503 10.37 -6.80 -0.59
C ASP A 503 11.49 -7.83 -0.42
N VAL A 504 12.76 -7.38 -0.34
CA VAL A 504 13.91 -8.26 -0.04
C VAL A 504 13.75 -8.93 1.33
N PHE A 505 13.31 -8.18 2.35
CA PHE A 505 13.03 -8.75 3.67
C PHE A 505 11.89 -9.80 3.60
N SER A 506 10.78 -9.44 2.97
CA SER A 506 9.64 -10.36 2.80
C SER A 506 10.04 -11.63 2.04
N PHE A 507 10.90 -11.51 1.01
CA PHE A 507 11.47 -12.66 0.30
C PHE A 507 12.36 -13.51 1.21
N GLY A 508 13.12 -12.91 2.13
CA GLY A 508 13.86 -13.64 3.16
C GLY A 508 12.96 -14.54 4.01
N VAL A 509 11.75 -14.07 4.36
CA VAL A 509 10.75 -14.89 5.06
C VAL A 509 10.27 -16.04 4.19
N VAL A 510 9.99 -15.80 2.89
CA VAL A 510 9.59 -16.85 1.95
C VAL A 510 10.68 -17.93 1.81
N LEU A 511 11.96 -17.55 1.81
CA LEU A 511 13.06 -18.52 1.82
C LEU A 511 13.03 -19.41 3.08
N LEU A 512 12.70 -18.84 4.24
CA LEU A 512 12.53 -19.64 5.46
C LEU A 512 11.33 -20.58 5.39
N GLU A 513 10.20 -20.14 4.82
CA GLU A 513 9.05 -21.03 4.59
C GLU A 513 9.42 -22.20 3.67
N LEU A 514 10.18 -21.93 2.59
CA LEU A 514 10.67 -22.98 1.66
C LEU A 514 11.59 -24.00 2.33
N VAL A 515 12.41 -23.57 3.30
CA VAL A 515 13.30 -24.46 4.05
C VAL A 515 12.54 -25.23 5.12
N SER A 516 11.70 -24.54 5.89
CA SER A 516 11.13 -25.07 7.12
C SER A 516 9.76 -25.74 6.94
N GLY A 517 9.02 -25.38 5.89
CA GLY A 517 7.61 -25.77 5.75
C GLY A 517 6.72 -25.18 6.84
N ARG A 518 7.20 -24.18 7.60
CA ARG A 518 6.45 -23.50 8.68
C ARG A 518 5.90 -22.19 8.19
N GLU A 519 4.77 -21.77 8.74
CA GLU A 519 4.17 -20.47 8.45
C GLU A 519 5.03 -19.33 9.00
N ALA A 520 4.90 -18.12 8.40
CA ALA A 520 5.63 -16.92 8.81
C ALA A 520 5.34 -16.49 10.25
N ILE A 521 4.17 -16.87 10.77
CA ILE A 521 3.74 -16.70 12.17
C ILE A 521 3.12 -18.02 12.62
N ASP A 522 3.56 -18.56 13.76
CA ASP A 522 2.95 -19.74 14.33
C ASP A 522 1.67 -19.42 15.14
N GLU A 523 1.00 -20.46 15.63
CA GLU A 523 -0.24 -20.35 16.43
C GLU A 523 -0.04 -19.54 17.73
N GLU A 524 1.18 -19.48 18.23
CA GLU A 524 1.57 -18.72 19.43
C GLU A 524 1.91 -17.25 19.11
N GLY A 525 1.89 -16.84 17.84
CA GLY A 525 2.23 -15.50 17.38
C GLY A 525 3.74 -15.25 17.24
N LYS A 526 4.56 -16.29 17.24
CA LYS A 526 6.01 -16.18 17.10
C LYS A 526 6.40 -16.08 15.62
N LEU A 527 7.26 -15.14 15.32
CA LEU A 527 7.72 -14.86 13.97
C LEU A 527 8.79 -15.87 13.52
N LEU A 528 8.60 -16.49 12.35
CA LEU A 528 9.54 -17.47 11.78
C LEU A 528 10.95 -16.89 11.61
N TRP A 529 11.07 -15.65 11.13
CA TRP A 529 12.38 -15.01 10.93
C TRP A 529 13.18 -14.80 12.23
N ALA A 530 12.51 -14.82 13.39
CA ALA A 530 13.21 -14.76 14.67
C ALA A 530 13.96 -16.06 15.02
N SER A 531 13.60 -17.18 14.40
CA SER A 531 14.22 -18.50 14.64
C SER A 531 15.66 -18.62 14.13
N ILE A 532 16.10 -17.72 13.24
CA ILE A 532 17.47 -17.71 12.69
C ILE A 532 18.35 -16.60 13.26
N ASN A 533 17.89 -15.94 14.34
CA ASN A 533 18.72 -14.95 15.00
C ASN A 533 20.04 -15.59 15.48
N GLY A 534 21.19 -14.95 15.15
CA GLY A 534 22.52 -15.46 15.48
C GLY A 534 23.05 -16.56 14.55
N PHE A 535 22.31 -16.98 13.51
CA PHE A 535 22.77 -18.02 12.58
C PHE A 535 24.11 -17.70 11.92
N LEU A 536 24.36 -16.45 11.50
CA LEU A 536 25.63 -16.05 10.88
C LEU A 536 26.79 -15.99 11.87
N ASP A 537 26.52 -15.68 13.14
CA ASP A 537 27.52 -15.50 14.19
C ASP A 537 27.91 -16.82 14.88
N GLY A 538 27.10 -17.87 14.67
CA GLY A 538 27.31 -19.19 15.24
C GLY A 538 28.49 -19.95 14.60
N ASN A 539 29.11 -20.86 15.38
CA ASN A 539 30.06 -21.81 14.83
C ASN A 539 29.38 -22.88 13.95
N GLU A 540 30.13 -23.66 13.18
CA GLU A 540 29.59 -24.65 12.24
C GLU A 540 28.67 -25.69 12.91
N THR A 541 28.96 -26.08 14.16
CA THR A 541 28.12 -27.04 14.90
C THR A 541 26.78 -26.41 15.28
N GLU A 542 26.78 -25.17 15.74
CA GLU A 542 25.55 -24.41 16.06
C GLU A 542 24.69 -24.18 14.83
N LYS A 543 25.31 -23.85 13.71
CA LYS A 543 24.60 -23.67 12.43
C LYS A 543 23.88 -24.96 12.00
N VAL A 544 24.57 -26.10 12.08
CA VAL A 544 24.01 -27.41 11.74
C VAL A 544 22.83 -27.75 12.66
N GLU A 545 22.91 -27.46 13.96
CA GLU A 545 21.81 -27.70 14.90
C GLU A 545 20.61 -26.80 14.61
N ILE A 546 20.81 -25.52 14.29
CA ILE A 546 19.74 -24.62 13.88
C ILE A 546 19.05 -25.14 12.60
N VAL A 547 19.85 -25.56 11.60
CA VAL A 547 19.32 -26.11 10.34
C VAL A 547 18.48 -27.35 10.60
N LYS A 548 18.98 -28.31 11.38
CA LYS A 548 18.26 -29.54 11.72
C LYS A 548 16.93 -29.25 12.45
N GLY A 549 16.92 -28.26 13.34
CA GLY A 549 15.74 -27.85 14.08
C GLY A 549 14.71 -27.09 13.25
N LEU A 550 15.17 -26.41 12.18
CA LEU A 550 14.31 -25.59 11.31
C LEU A 550 13.76 -26.37 10.10
N MET A 551 14.55 -27.28 9.55
CA MET A 551 14.30 -27.94 8.29
C MET A 551 12.99 -28.77 8.28
N ASP A 552 12.24 -28.66 7.18
CA ASP A 552 11.03 -29.44 6.95
C ASP A 552 11.34 -30.95 6.98
N ARG A 553 10.57 -31.72 7.75
CA ARG A 553 10.72 -33.19 7.85
C ARG A 553 10.67 -33.87 6.49
N ARG A 554 9.86 -33.37 5.56
CA ARG A 554 9.74 -33.88 4.18
C ARG A 554 11.05 -33.79 3.41
N LEU A 555 11.86 -32.75 3.67
CA LEU A 555 13.19 -32.57 3.07
C LEU A 555 14.25 -33.46 3.74
N VAL A 556 14.13 -33.72 5.03
CA VAL A 556 15.01 -34.67 5.74
C VAL A 556 14.83 -36.09 5.17
N GLU A 557 13.59 -36.50 4.90
CA GLU A 557 13.29 -37.80 4.28
C GLU A 557 13.83 -37.91 2.85
N GLU A 558 13.92 -36.80 2.11
CA GLU A 558 14.44 -36.76 0.73
C GLU A 558 15.98 -36.83 0.67
N SER A 559 16.67 -36.77 1.80
CA SER A 559 18.15 -36.73 1.88
C SER A 559 18.77 -35.57 1.05
N CYS A 560 18.17 -34.39 1.10
CA CYS A 560 18.70 -33.23 0.38
C CYS A 560 20.06 -32.76 0.94
N SER A 561 20.87 -32.11 0.11
CA SER A 561 22.18 -31.58 0.50
C SER A 561 22.06 -30.57 1.64
N MET A 562 22.63 -30.88 2.80
CA MET A 562 22.71 -29.96 3.96
C MET A 562 23.42 -28.67 3.60
N GLU A 563 24.47 -28.75 2.79
CA GLU A 563 25.22 -27.58 2.31
C GLU A 563 24.32 -26.65 1.48
N SER A 564 23.49 -27.22 0.58
CA SER A 564 22.54 -26.48 -0.22
C SER A 564 21.51 -25.76 0.66
N VAL A 565 20.99 -26.40 1.69
CA VAL A 565 20.06 -25.78 2.65
C VAL A 565 20.73 -24.67 3.44
N MET A 566 21.97 -24.88 3.92
CA MET A 566 22.75 -23.89 4.64
C MET A 566 22.99 -22.63 3.78
N ASN A 567 23.34 -22.80 2.51
CA ASN A 567 23.55 -21.69 1.58
C ASN A 567 22.27 -20.85 1.39
N VAL A 568 21.10 -21.48 1.29
CA VAL A 568 19.81 -20.76 1.23
C VAL A 568 19.54 -20.01 2.53
N LEU A 569 19.85 -20.58 3.69
CA LEU A 569 19.68 -19.90 4.98
C LEU A 569 20.64 -18.71 5.15
N VAL A 570 21.85 -18.77 4.60
CA VAL A 570 22.78 -17.62 4.55
C VAL A 570 22.14 -16.49 3.73
N VAL A 571 21.59 -16.80 2.57
CA VAL A 571 20.89 -15.80 1.73
C VAL A 571 19.67 -15.24 2.46
N ALA A 572 18.85 -16.11 3.08
CA ALA A 572 17.68 -15.68 3.84
C ALA A 572 18.07 -14.73 4.99
N THR A 573 19.12 -15.09 5.76
CA THR A 573 19.59 -14.24 6.87
C THR A 573 20.12 -12.90 6.39
N ALA A 574 20.79 -12.85 5.24
CA ALA A 574 21.24 -11.59 4.63
C ALA A 574 20.04 -10.72 4.21
N CYS A 575 18.99 -11.32 3.64
CA CYS A 575 17.75 -10.62 3.28
C CYS A 575 17.00 -10.09 4.52
N LEU A 576 17.05 -10.79 5.64
CA LEU A 576 16.35 -10.47 6.88
C LEU A 576 17.14 -9.53 7.80
N ASN A 577 18.24 -8.93 7.32
CA ASN A 577 19.00 -7.98 8.12
C ASN A 577 18.10 -6.83 8.60
N LYS A 578 18.22 -6.46 9.88
CA LYS A 578 17.43 -5.37 10.47
C LYS A 578 17.73 -4.02 9.79
N ASP A 579 19.00 -3.79 9.41
CA ASP A 579 19.40 -2.62 8.65
C ASP A 579 19.10 -2.84 7.15
N PRO A 580 18.17 -2.09 6.54
CA PRO A 580 17.83 -2.26 5.13
C PRO A 580 19.00 -1.98 4.19
N ALA A 581 19.97 -1.13 4.60
CA ALA A 581 21.16 -0.83 3.79
C ALA A 581 22.08 -2.05 3.64
N ARG A 582 22.07 -2.97 4.61
CA ARG A 582 22.88 -4.19 4.61
C ARG A 582 22.21 -5.35 3.88
N ARG A 583 20.94 -5.27 3.55
CA ARG A 583 20.27 -6.29 2.74
C ARG A 583 20.83 -6.28 1.31
N PRO A 584 21.01 -7.45 0.66
CA PRO A 584 21.50 -7.52 -0.72
C PRO A 584 20.55 -6.84 -1.71
N ARG A 585 21.01 -6.57 -2.92
CA ARG A 585 20.14 -6.31 -4.09
C ARG A 585 19.61 -7.65 -4.61
N MET A 586 18.50 -7.61 -5.35
CA MET A 586 17.94 -8.86 -5.87
C MET A 586 18.88 -9.54 -6.89
N GLY A 587 19.66 -8.79 -7.65
CA GLY A 587 20.70 -9.35 -8.53
C GLY A 587 21.76 -10.16 -7.76
N ASP A 588 22.17 -9.71 -6.57
CA ASP A 588 23.11 -10.45 -5.71
C ASP A 588 22.46 -11.74 -5.17
N VAL A 589 21.16 -11.66 -4.84
CA VAL A 589 20.38 -12.82 -4.36
C VAL A 589 20.23 -13.87 -5.47
N VAL A 590 19.87 -13.45 -6.68
CA VAL A 590 19.79 -14.34 -7.87
C VAL A 590 21.12 -15.04 -8.11
N TYR A 591 22.23 -14.31 -8.06
CA TYR A 591 23.56 -14.89 -8.23
C TYR A 591 23.92 -15.91 -7.14
N ALA A 592 23.60 -15.63 -5.87
CA ALA A 592 23.85 -16.55 -4.77
C ALA A 592 23.00 -17.83 -4.89
N LEU A 593 21.73 -17.70 -5.26
CA LEU A 593 20.84 -18.84 -5.44
C LEU A 593 21.20 -19.67 -6.69
N SER A 594 21.68 -19.06 -7.78
CA SER A 594 22.09 -19.80 -8.99
C SER A 594 23.28 -20.73 -8.72
N LYS A 595 24.27 -20.27 -7.98
CA LYS A 595 25.39 -21.12 -7.55
C LYS A 595 24.93 -22.33 -6.75
N ASN A 596 23.90 -22.15 -5.91
CA ASN A 596 23.35 -23.23 -5.12
C ASN A 596 22.53 -24.23 -5.96
N TYR A 597 21.92 -23.75 -7.01
CA TYR A 597 21.18 -24.56 -7.97
C TYR A 597 22.13 -25.46 -8.79
N ASP A 598 23.28 -24.93 -9.23
CA ASP A 598 24.31 -25.68 -9.97
C ASP A 598 24.91 -26.82 -9.10
N LEU A 599 25.18 -26.58 -7.81
CA LEU A 599 25.63 -27.60 -6.88
C LEU A 599 24.67 -28.80 -6.77
N CYS A 600 23.37 -28.58 -6.94
CA CYS A 600 22.38 -29.66 -6.93
C CYS A 600 22.39 -30.49 -8.23
N PHE A 601 22.95 -29.99 -9.35
CA PHE A 601 23.10 -30.75 -10.59
C PHE A 601 24.37 -31.57 -10.62
N ASP A 602 25.49 -31.07 -10.14
CA ASP A 602 26.78 -31.75 -10.16
C ASP A 602 26.76 -33.08 -9.37
N VAL A 603 25.99 -33.14 -8.26
CA VAL A 603 25.85 -34.37 -7.45
C VAL A 603 25.05 -35.48 -8.19
N LEU A 604 24.30 -35.17 -9.25
CA LEU A 604 23.54 -36.16 -10.02
C LEU A 604 24.31 -36.70 -11.24
N GLU A 605 25.33 -36.00 -11.75
CA GLU A 605 26.17 -36.47 -12.87
C GLU A 605 27.27 -37.42 -12.41
N ASP A 606 27.78 -37.32 -11.19
CA ASP A 606 28.78 -38.27 -10.63
C ASP A 606 28.24 -39.68 -10.38
N GLY A 607 26.92 -39.89 -10.50
CA GLY A 607 26.27 -41.21 -10.39
C GLY A 607 26.13 -42.02 -11.69
N LEU A 608 26.44 -41.41 -12.85
CA LEU A 608 26.41 -42.08 -14.16
C LEU A 608 27.84 -42.15 -14.70
N SER A 609 28.55 -43.25 -14.31
CA SER A 609 29.83 -43.63 -14.90
C SER A 609 29.70 -43.75 -16.44
N ALA A 610 30.34 -42.82 -17.14
CA ALA A 610 30.49 -42.92 -18.60
C ALA A 610 31.24 -44.24 -19.00
N PRO A 611 30.79 -44.94 -20.03
CA PRO A 611 31.56 -46.09 -20.56
C PRO A 611 32.84 -45.61 -21.21
N PRO A 612 33.95 -46.37 -21.15
CA PRO A 612 35.25 -45.93 -21.68
C PRO A 612 35.18 -45.77 -23.17
N LEU A 613 35.53 -44.55 -23.64
CA LEU A 613 35.80 -44.29 -25.06
C LEU A 613 37.02 -45.10 -25.52
N LEU A 614 36.77 -46.15 -26.30
CA LEU A 614 37.77 -46.85 -27.07
C LEU A 614 38.32 -45.87 -28.14
N ALA A 615 39.61 -45.62 -28.03
CA ALA A 615 40.39 -44.90 -29.01
C ALA A 615 40.39 -45.63 -30.36
N ARG A 616 40.11 -44.93 -31.43
CA ARG A 616 40.62 -45.15 -32.77
C ARG A 616 40.89 -43.83 -33.44
#